data_166dbf05e31f4f9e0ada9df9690aefc7
#
_entry.id   166dbf05e31f4f9e0ada9df9690aefc7
#
_cell.length_a   1.000
_cell.length_b   1.000
_cell.length_c   1.000
_cell.angle_alpha   90.00
_cell.angle_beta   90.00
_cell.angle_gamma   90.00
#
_symmetry.space_group_name_H-M   'P 1'
#
loop_
_entity.id
_entity.type
_entity.pdbx_description
1 polymer ?
#
loop_
_entity_poly.entity_id
_entity_poly.type
_entity_poly.pdbx_seq_one_letter_code
_entity_poly.pdbx_strand_id
1 'polypeptide(L)'
;MVSIFSDYIEHIIEVFMDDFTVYGDLFDNCLHKLTLVLQRCIETNLVLNSEKCHFMVEQGIVLGHVVSSRGIEVDKAKVDTIQSLPYPAGVREVHSFLGHVGFYRRFIKDFSKIALALCKLLQKDVAFEFDEACKKAFDKLKELLTSTPVIQPPD
;
A
#
# COMPACT_ATOMS: atom_id res chain seq x y z
N MET A 1 18.61 1.62 -9.42
CA MET A 1 18.57 1.51 -7.95
C MET A 1 19.22 0.21 -7.46
N VAL A 2 18.70 -0.98 -7.80
CA VAL A 2 19.24 -2.27 -7.31
C VAL A 2 20.74 -2.42 -7.58
N SER A 3 21.26 -2.05 -8.76
CA SER A 3 22.68 -2.15 -9.06
C SER A 3 23.58 -1.18 -8.28
N ILE A 4 23.04 -0.05 -7.83
CA ILE A 4 23.80 0.95 -7.04
C ILE A 4 23.99 0.47 -5.60
N PHE A 5 23.00 -0.25 -5.07
CA PHE A 5 22.95 -0.68 -3.69
C PHE A 5 23.04 -2.18 -3.51
N SER A 6 23.54 -2.92 -4.53
CA SER A 6 23.61 -4.39 -4.49
C SER A 6 24.24 -4.95 -3.23
N ASP A 7 25.28 -4.27 -2.72
CA ASP A 7 26.06 -4.69 -1.55
C ASP A 7 25.35 -4.36 -0.23
N TYR A 8 24.30 -3.54 -0.27
CA TYR A 8 23.57 -3.01 0.89
C TYR A 8 22.19 -3.64 1.07
N ILE A 9 21.64 -4.24 -0.01
CA ILE A 9 20.32 -4.87 0.01
C ILE A 9 20.32 -6.03 1.01
N GLU A 10 19.22 -6.18 1.75
CA GLU A 10 18.99 -7.18 2.82
C GLU A 10 19.79 -6.97 4.12
N HIS A 11 20.83 -6.12 4.12
CA HIS A 11 21.66 -5.89 5.30
C HIS A 11 21.54 -4.47 5.86
N ILE A 12 21.44 -3.49 4.97
CA ILE A 12 21.45 -2.07 5.31
C ILE A 12 20.15 -1.41 4.89
N ILE A 13 19.66 -1.78 3.71
CA ILE A 13 18.45 -1.20 3.10
C ILE A 13 17.56 -2.28 2.49
N GLU A 14 16.27 -1.97 2.42
CA GLU A 14 15.32 -2.62 1.54
C GLU A 14 15.01 -1.71 0.36
N VAL A 15 15.02 -2.26 -0.84
CA VAL A 15 14.76 -1.52 -2.09
C VAL A 15 13.54 -2.10 -2.79
N PHE A 16 12.59 -1.24 -3.13
CA PHE A 16 11.45 -1.60 -3.96
C PHE A 16 11.26 -0.56 -5.06
N MET A 17 11.50 -0.94 -6.30
CA MET A 17 11.48 -0.05 -7.45
C MET A 17 12.38 1.18 -7.24
N ASP A 18 11.80 2.36 -7.02
CA ASP A 18 12.50 3.63 -6.83
C ASP A 18 12.57 4.06 -5.37
N ASP A 19 11.82 3.38 -4.49
CA ASP A 19 11.81 3.66 -3.07
C ASP A 19 12.82 2.75 -2.32
N PHE A 20 13.46 3.28 -1.31
CA PHE A 20 14.29 2.48 -0.41
C PHE A 20 14.11 2.91 1.05
N THR A 21 14.26 1.95 1.94
CA THR A 21 14.10 2.14 3.39
C THR A 21 15.38 1.72 4.10
N VAL A 22 15.91 2.61 4.93
CA VAL A 22 17.03 2.31 5.84
C VAL A 22 16.44 2.03 7.22
N TYR A 23 16.88 0.96 7.85
CA TYR A 23 16.36 0.53 9.15
C TYR A 23 17.50 0.00 10.04
N GLY A 24 17.24 -0.01 11.35
CA GLY A 24 18.16 -0.54 12.34
C GLY A 24 17.47 -0.73 13.70
N ASP A 25 17.96 -1.68 14.48
CA ASP A 25 17.40 -2.00 15.81
C ASP A 25 17.67 -0.90 16.84
N LEU A 26 18.74 -0.14 16.65
CA LEU A 26 19.15 0.98 17.51
C LEU A 26 19.38 2.21 16.67
N PHE A 27 19.14 3.38 17.27
CA PHE A 27 19.32 4.67 16.62
C PHE A 27 20.73 4.82 15.98
N ASP A 28 21.79 4.55 16.73
CA ASP A 28 23.15 4.70 16.24
C ASP A 28 23.46 3.76 15.07
N ASN A 29 22.93 2.55 15.11
CA ASN A 29 23.06 1.60 14.00
C ASN A 29 22.33 2.10 12.75
N CYS A 30 21.10 2.57 12.90
CA CYS A 30 20.31 3.14 11.80
C CYS A 30 21.02 4.38 11.22
N LEU A 31 21.54 5.27 12.06
CA LEU A 31 22.28 6.47 11.64
C LEU A 31 23.57 6.11 10.88
N HIS A 32 24.29 5.08 11.33
CA HIS A 32 25.48 4.60 10.62
C HIS A 32 25.11 4.05 9.23
N LYS A 33 24.09 3.19 9.16
CA LYS A 33 23.58 2.66 7.88
C LYS A 33 23.13 3.78 6.93
N LEU A 34 22.39 4.77 7.44
CA LEU A 34 21.95 5.93 6.67
C LEU A 34 23.14 6.71 6.10
N THR A 35 24.20 6.89 6.90
CA THR A 35 25.43 7.57 6.45
C THR A 35 26.06 6.84 5.27
N LEU A 36 26.16 5.52 5.31
CA LEU A 36 26.70 4.70 4.21
C LEU A 36 25.84 4.84 2.94
N VAL A 37 24.52 4.82 3.09
CA VAL A 37 23.60 4.96 1.96
C VAL A 37 23.71 6.36 1.33
N LEU A 38 23.71 7.42 2.13
CA LEU A 38 23.88 8.80 1.63
C LEU A 38 25.23 9.01 0.95
N GLN A 39 26.30 8.44 1.49
CA GLN A 39 27.60 8.49 0.84
C GLN A 39 27.59 7.79 -0.50
N ARG A 40 26.95 6.62 -0.63
CA ARG A 40 26.78 5.92 -1.91
C ARG A 40 25.95 6.75 -2.91
N CYS A 41 24.93 7.46 -2.44
CA CYS A 41 24.18 8.39 -3.28
C CYS A 41 25.07 9.50 -3.86
N ILE A 42 25.96 10.07 -3.04
CA ILE A 42 26.92 11.10 -3.49
C ILE A 42 27.89 10.51 -4.52
N GLU A 43 28.49 9.36 -4.25
CA GLU A 43 29.45 8.67 -5.13
C GLU A 43 28.86 8.34 -6.50
N THR A 44 27.57 8.02 -6.55
CA THR A 44 26.86 7.62 -7.77
C THR A 44 26.07 8.75 -8.41
N ASN A 45 26.15 9.97 -7.87
CA ASN A 45 25.36 11.14 -8.30
C ASN A 45 23.84 10.86 -8.29
N LEU A 46 23.36 10.04 -7.35
CA LEU A 46 21.94 9.78 -7.16
C LEU A 46 21.30 10.92 -6.37
N VAL A 47 20.36 11.62 -7.01
CA VAL A 47 19.63 12.72 -6.37
C VAL A 47 18.37 12.19 -5.72
N LEU A 48 18.22 12.48 -4.41
CA LEU A 48 17.04 12.14 -3.64
C LEU A 48 16.02 13.27 -3.68
N ASN A 49 14.73 12.91 -3.76
CA ASN A 49 13.65 13.90 -3.61
C ASN A 49 13.42 14.16 -2.11
N SER A 50 13.94 15.29 -1.61
CA SER A 50 13.85 15.67 -0.20
C SER A 50 12.42 15.79 0.33
N GLU A 51 11.45 16.17 -0.51
CA GLU A 51 10.05 16.28 -0.12
C GLU A 51 9.40 14.90 0.17
N LYS A 52 9.96 13.83 -0.41
CA LYS A 52 9.51 12.45 -0.20
C LYS A 52 10.36 11.69 0.82
N CYS A 53 11.45 12.28 1.29
CA CYS A 53 12.30 11.66 2.30
C CYS A 53 11.74 11.88 3.71
N HIS A 54 11.57 10.80 4.45
CA HIS A 54 11.14 10.83 5.85
C HIS A 54 12.25 10.22 6.70
N PHE A 55 12.76 10.99 7.67
CA PHE A 55 13.85 10.59 8.53
C PHE A 55 13.39 10.45 9.97
N MET A 56 13.92 9.46 10.68
CA MET A 56 13.71 9.24 12.12
C MET A 56 12.21 9.20 12.50
N VAL A 57 11.41 8.49 11.70
CA VAL A 57 9.98 8.33 11.94
C VAL A 57 9.72 6.97 12.61
N GLU A 58 8.81 6.92 13.59
CA GLU A 58 8.36 5.69 14.24
C GLU A 58 7.39 4.89 13.35
N GLN A 59 6.79 5.57 12.38
CA GLN A 59 5.92 4.99 11.37
C GLN A 59 6.10 5.73 10.05
N GLY A 60 5.97 5.03 8.96
CA GLY A 60 6.07 5.60 7.61
C GLY A 60 5.12 4.96 6.64
N ILE A 61 4.84 5.66 5.53
CA ILE A 61 4.09 5.08 4.41
C ILE A 61 5.08 4.41 3.48
N VAL A 62 5.01 3.08 3.41
CA VAL A 62 5.82 2.25 2.52
C VAL A 62 4.89 1.54 1.56
N LEU A 63 5.04 1.80 0.26
CA LEU A 63 4.24 1.19 -0.80
C LEU A 63 2.72 1.28 -0.54
N GLY A 64 2.25 2.44 -0.06
CA GLY A 64 0.84 2.69 0.22
C GLY A 64 0.28 1.99 1.46
N HIS A 65 1.14 1.50 2.33
CA HIS A 65 0.78 0.95 3.65
C HIS A 65 1.49 1.73 4.75
N VAL A 66 0.84 1.91 5.87
CA VAL A 66 1.48 2.43 7.07
C VAL A 66 2.23 1.28 7.75
N VAL A 67 3.53 1.43 7.89
CA VAL A 67 4.41 0.46 8.56
C VAL A 67 4.91 1.06 9.87
N SER A 68 4.80 0.31 10.95
CA SER A 68 5.22 0.69 12.30
C SER A 68 5.69 -0.53 13.10
N SER A 69 6.12 -0.33 14.34
CA SER A 69 6.44 -1.42 15.27
C SER A 69 5.23 -2.32 15.58
N ARG A 70 4.01 -1.85 15.36
CA ARG A 70 2.77 -2.64 15.54
C ARG A 70 2.48 -3.57 14.37
N GLY A 71 3.11 -3.32 13.21
CA GLY A 71 2.88 -4.07 11.98
C GLY A 71 2.50 -3.19 10.80
N ILE A 72 1.72 -3.75 9.87
CA ILE A 72 1.30 -3.12 8.63
C ILE A 72 -0.18 -2.77 8.72
N GLU A 73 -0.51 -1.51 8.43
CA GLU A 73 -1.87 -0.98 8.45
C GLU A 73 -2.22 -0.38 7.06
N VAL A 74 -3.50 -0.18 6.83
CA VAL A 74 -3.96 0.55 5.64
C VAL A 74 -3.64 2.05 5.78
N ASP A 75 -3.32 2.69 4.66
CA ASP A 75 -3.18 4.14 4.62
C ASP A 75 -4.56 4.80 4.74
N LYS A 76 -4.77 5.52 5.85
CA LYS A 76 -6.03 6.16 6.17
C LYS A 76 -6.48 7.16 5.09
N ALA A 77 -5.55 7.93 4.52
CA ALA A 77 -5.87 8.89 3.47
C ALA A 77 -6.42 8.18 2.20
N LYS A 78 -5.91 6.99 1.90
CA LYS A 78 -6.43 6.16 0.80
C LYS A 78 -7.78 5.55 1.13
N VAL A 79 -7.99 5.12 2.37
CA VAL A 79 -9.30 4.62 2.83
C VAL A 79 -10.35 5.73 2.75
N ASP A 80 -10.06 6.94 3.22
CA ASP A 80 -10.96 8.09 3.16
C ASP A 80 -11.35 8.43 1.70
N THR A 81 -10.38 8.34 0.77
CA THR A 81 -10.65 8.49 -0.66
C THR A 81 -11.62 7.42 -1.17
N ILE A 82 -11.41 6.14 -0.81
CA ILE A 82 -12.30 5.04 -1.20
C ILE A 82 -13.70 5.23 -0.59
N GLN A 83 -13.76 5.68 0.67
CA GLN A 83 -15.03 5.96 1.36
C GLN A 83 -15.87 7.04 0.68
N SER A 84 -15.24 8.05 0.11
CA SER A 84 -15.93 9.14 -0.58
C SER A 84 -16.47 8.79 -1.98
N LEU A 85 -16.06 7.64 -2.55
CA LEU A 85 -16.50 7.25 -3.89
C LEU A 85 -18.03 7.02 -3.94
N PRO A 86 -18.74 7.58 -4.94
CA PRO A 86 -20.15 7.29 -5.16
C PRO A 86 -20.35 5.88 -5.72
N TYR A 87 -21.59 5.43 -5.80
CA TYR A 87 -21.92 4.20 -6.51
C TYR A 87 -21.51 4.31 -7.99
N PRO A 88 -20.87 3.26 -8.52
CA PRO A 88 -20.45 3.24 -9.91
C PRO A 88 -21.61 3.35 -10.91
N ALA A 89 -21.47 4.23 -11.88
CA ALA A 89 -22.41 4.39 -12.99
C ALA A 89 -22.04 3.54 -14.24
N GLY A 90 -20.88 2.86 -14.21
CA GLY A 90 -20.42 2.04 -15.33
C GLY A 90 -19.28 1.09 -14.98
N VAL A 91 -18.98 0.20 -15.92
CA VAL A 91 -17.96 -0.87 -15.79
C VAL A 91 -16.58 -0.30 -15.41
N ARG A 92 -16.21 0.85 -16.01
CA ARG A 92 -14.90 1.49 -15.73
C ARG A 92 -14.78 1.89 -14.27
N GLU A 93 -15.85 2.41 -13.67
CA GLU A 93 -15.84 2.85 -12.27
C GLU A 93 -15.82 1.66 -11.31
N VAL A 94 -16.52 0.56 -11.64
CA VAL A 94 -16.42 -0.71 -10.90
C VAL A 94 -15.01 -1.25 -10.94
N HIS A 95 -14.38 -1.23 -12.14
CA HIS A 95 -12.99 -1.68 -12.29
C HIS A 95 -12.02 -0.83 -11.44
N SER A 96 -12.17 0.50 -11.49
CA SER A 96 -11.38 1.43 -10.69
C SER A 96 -11.56 1.19 -9.18
N PHE A 97 -12.80 1.07 -8.72
CA PHE A 97 -13.12 0.78 -7.32
C PHE A 97 -12.48 -0.55 -6.86
N LEU A 98 -12.69 -1.62 -7.63
CA LEU A 98 -12.09 -2.93 -7.30
C LEU A 98 -10.57 -2.90 -7.32
N GLY A 99 -9.95 -2.08 -8.16
CA GLY A 99 -8.51 -1.85 -8.16
C GLY A 99 -8.03 -1.23 -6.85
N HIS A 100 -8.71 -0.16 -6.39
CA HIS A 100 -8.37 0.51 -5.13
C HIS A 100 -8.58 -0.40 -3.92
N VAL A 101 -9.74 -1.04 -3.81
CA VAL A 101 -10.06 -1.93 -2.68
C VAL A 101 -9.23 -3.20 -2.74
N GLY A 102 -8.98 -3.74 -3.93
CA GLY A 102 -8.20 -4.94 -4.16
C GLY A 102 -6.74 -4.82 -3.73
N PHE A 103 -6.18 -3.60 -3.73
CA PHE A 103 -4.86 -3.33 -3.18
C PHE A 103 -4.77 -3.71 -1.70
N TYR A 104 -5.85 -3.48 -0.94
CA TYR A 104 -5.97 -3.79 0.47
C TYR A 104 -6.67 -5.13 0.76
N ARG A 105 -6.84 -6.01 -0.24
CA ARG A 105 -7.57 -7.28 -0.12
C ARG A 105 -7.08 -8.18 1.01
N ARG A 106 -5.79 -8.11 1.36
CA ARG A 106 -5.18 -8.91 2.44
C ARG A 106 -5.73 -8.57 3.83
N PHE A 107 -6.26 -7.36 3.99
CA PHE A 107 -6.86 -6.88 5.22
C PHE A 107 -8.36 -7.22 5.32
N ILE A 108 -8.97 -7.72 4.24
CA ILE A 108 -10.42 -7.99 4.18
C ILE A 108 -10.64 -9.48 4.11
N LYS A 109 -11.20 -10.03 5.19
CA LYS A 109 -11.61 -11.45 5.23
C LYS A 109 -12.68 -11.70 4.18
N ASP A 110 -12.57 -12.83 3.47
CA ASP A 110 -13.50 -13.27 2.41
C ASP A 110 -13.68 -12.25 1.26
N PHE A 111 -12.67 -11.41 0.99
CA PHE A 111 -12.71 -10.39 -0.07
C PHE A 111 -13.31 -10.90 -1.39
N SER A 112 -12.82 -12.05 -1.89
CA SER A 112 -13.25 -12.60 -3.18
C SER A 112 -14.75 -12.94 -3.20
N LYS A 113 -15.29 -13.42 -2.09
CA LYS A 113 -16.73 -13.74 -1.98
C LYS A 113 -17.57 -12.47 -2.00
N ILE A 114 -17.13 -11.43 -1.27
CA ILE A 114 -17.84 -10.14 -1.20
C ILE A 114 -17.77 -9.43 -2.55
N ALA A 115 -16.59 -9.39 -3.18
CA ALA A 115 -16.37 -8.72 -4.45
C ALA A 115 -17.05 -9.41 -5.66
N LEU A 116 -17.52 -10.66 -5.51
CA LEU A 116 -18.02 -11.47 -6.62
C LEU A 116 -19.15 -10.80 -7.41
N ALA A 117 -20.09 -10.13 -6.73
CA ALA A 117 -21.19 -9.42 -7.38
C ALA A 117 -20.68 -8.30 -8.31
N LEU A 118 -19.69 -7.53 -7.84
CA LEU A 118 -19.06 -6.46 -8.61
C LEU A 118 -18.20 -7.03 -9.76
N CYS A 119 -17.47 -8.12 -9.52
CA CYS A 119 -16.64 -8.76 -10.54
C CYS A 119 -17.46 -9.29 -11.72
N LYS A 120 -18.70 -9.73 -11.51
CA LYS A 120 -19.61 -10.16 -12.58
C LYS A 120 -19.88 -9.05 -13.59
N LEU A 121 -19.96 -7.78 -13.14
CA LEU A 121 -20.17 -6.63 -14.00
C LEU A 121 -18.98 -6.32 -14.93
N LEU A 122 -17.82 -6.91 -14.68
CA LEU A 122 -16.61 -6.76 -15.53
C LEU A 122 -16.53 -7.80 -16.64
N GLN A 123 -17.44 -8.78 -16.68
CA GLN A 123 -17.45 -9.81 -17.70
C GLN A 123 -17.92 -9.23 -19.05
N LYS A 124 -17.34 -9.75 -20.14
CA LYS A 124 -17.81 -9.43 -21.49
C LYS A 124 -19.25 -9.94 -21.66
N ASP A 125 -20.03 -9.22 -22.41
CA ASP A 125 -21.42 -9.58 -22.77
C ASP A 125 -22.43 -9.57 -21.61
N VAL A 126 -22.05 -9.02 -20.45
CA VAL A 126 -22.98 -8.76 -19.34
C VAL A 126 -23.45 -7.31 -19.40
N ALA A 127 -24.77 -7.10 -19.44
CA ALA A 127 -25.33 -5.76 -19.33
C ALA A 127 -24.97 -5.15 -17.96
N PHE A 128 -24.58 -3.87 -17.96
CA PHE A 128 -24.26 -3.19 -16.72
C PHE A 128 -25.56 -2.87 -15.96
N GLU A 129 -25.77 -3.56 -14.86
CA GLU A 129 -26.86 -3.32 -13.92
C GLU A 129 -26.33 -3.33 -12.50
N PHE A 130 -26.25 -2.15 -11.88
CA PHE A 130 -25.75 -2.00 -10.51
C PHE A 130 -26.90 -2.24 -9.51
N ASP A 131 -27.20 -3.51 -9.28
CA ASP A 131 -28.32 -3.99 -8.47
C ASP A 131 -28.06 -3.90 -6.95
N GLU A 132 -29.04 -4.32 -6.14
CA GLU A 132 -28.93 -4.32 -4.69
C GLU A 132 -27.80 -5.25 -4.15
N ALA A 133 -27.46 -6.32 -4.87
CA ALA A 133 -26.34 -7.19 -4.50
C ALA A 133 -25.01 -6.47 -4.70
N CYS A 134 -24.89 -5.69 -5.77
CA CYS A 134 -23.73 -4.86 -6.06
C CYS A 134 -23.58 -3.73 -5.03
N LYS A 135 -24.66 -3.04 -4.66
CA LYS A 135 -24.66 -2.00 -3.62
C LYS A 135 -24.19 -2.57 -2.27
N LYS A 136 -24.78 -3.69 -1.85
CA LYS A 136 -24.38 -4.37 -0.61
C LYS A 136 -22.91 -4.76 -0.61
N ALA A 137 -22.40 -5.28 -1.72
CA ALA A 137 -21.00 -5.65 -1.86
C ALA A 137 -20.08 -4.42 -1.79
N PHE A 138 -20.47 -3.34 -2.46
CA PHE A 138 -19.74 -2.08 -2.49
C PHE A 138 -19.64 -1.45 -1.08
N ASP A 139 -20.79 -1.32 -0.39
CA ASP A 139 -20.85 -0.74 0.94
C ASP A 139 -20.11 -1.62 1.97
N LYS A 140 -20.23 -2.95 1.85
CA LYS A 140 -19.53 -3.89 2.72
C LYS A 140 -18.02 -3.81 2.59
N LEU A 141 -17.51 -3.67 1.37
CA LEU A 141 -16.07 -3.51 1.14
C LEU A 141 -15.56 -2.18 1.73
N LYS A 142 -16.32 -1.10 1.62
CA LYS A 142 -16.00 0.18 2.26
C LYS A 142 -15.98 0.07 3.78
N GLU A 143 -17.01 -0.51 4.37
CA GLU A 143 -17.12 -0.73 5.82
C GLU A 143 -15.92 -1.52 6.36
N LEU A 144 -15.57 -2.61 5.69
CA LEU A 144 -14.47 -3.47 6.13
C LEU A 144 -13.12 -2.78 6.05
N LEU A 145 -12.91 -1.84 5.13
CA LEU A 145 -11.68 -1.04 5.08
C LEU A 145 -11.53 -0.06 6.24
N THR A 146 -12.62 0.42 6.82
CA THR A 146 -12.57 1.32 8.00
C THR A 146 -12.28 0.57 9.30
N SER A 147 -12.56 -0.72 9.33
CA SER A 147 -12.37 -1.58 10.51
C SER A 147 -11.22 -2.58 10.34
N THR A 148 -10.25 -2.27 9.47
CA THR A 148 -9.18 -3.21 9.14
C THR A 148 -8.27 -3.51 10.34
N PRO A 149 -7.92 -4.78 10.53
CA PRO A 149 -6.95 -5.17 11.55
C PRO A 149 -5.53 -4.76 11.14
N VAL A 150 -4.68 -4.59 12.13
CA VAL A 150 -3.22 -4.50 11.92
C VAL A 150 -2.71 -5.90 11.57
N ILE A 151 -1.96 -6.02 10.47
CA ILE A 151 -1.26 -7.27 10.14
C ILE A 151 0.09 -7.23 10.85
N GLN A 152 0.28 -8.12 11.82
CA GLN A 152 1.56 -8.30 12.48
C GLN A 152 2.52 -9.10 11.59
N PRO A 153 3.83 -8.83 11.66
CA PRO A 153 4.81 -9.68 11.01
C PRO A 153 4.78 -11.09 11.62
N PRO A 154 5.18 -12.11 10.89
CA PRO A 154 5.40 -13.43 11.48
C PRO A 154 6.54 -13.36 12.50
N ASP A 155 6.40 -14.13 13.57
CA ASP A 155 7.45 -14.31 14.61
C ASP A 155 8.70 -14.99 14.03
#